data_7a4afacd5f309a7a7d6772c53675a967
#
_entry.id   7a4afacd5f309a7a7d6772c53675a967
#
_cell.length_a   1.000
_cell.length_b   1.000
_cell.length_c   1.000
_cell.angle_alpha   90.00
_cell.angle_beta   90.00
_cell.angle_gamma   90.00
#
_symmetry.space_group_name_H-M   'P 1'
#
loop_
_entity.id
_entity.type
_entity.pdbx_description
1 polymer ?
#
loop_
_entity_poly.entity_id
_entity_poly.type
_entity_poly.pdbx_seq_one_letter_code
_entity_poly.pdbx_strand_id
1 'polypeptide(L)'
;KLTASEVFVFAQINSEHCRHKIFGGTFIIDGVEQESSLFQMIKKTTQENPNKIISAYKDNVAFAEGPVVEQFAPADHSKPDFFQVRDIQSVISLKAETHNFPTTVEPFNGASTGTGGEIRDRMGGGKGSWPIAGTAVYMTSYPRTDEGRPWEEILPVRQWLYQTPEQILIKASNGASDFGNKFGQPLICGSVLTFEHKENDEVYGYDKVIMLAGGVGYGTKRDCLKGAPEAGNKVVVIGGDNYRIGLGGGSVSSVDTGRYSSGIELNAVQRANAEMQKRAYNVVRALCEEETNPVVSIHDHGSAGHVNCLSELVEECGGLIDMSKLPVGDQTLSAKEIIANESQERMGLLIEEEAIEHVRKVAERERAPMYVVGETTGDHRFAFQQADGVRPFDLAVEQMFGSSPKTYMIDKTVERHYEMPKYEQSKLHEYLTNVLQLEAVACKDWLTNKVCLLYTSPSPRD
;
A
#
# COMPACT_ATOMS: atom_id res chain seq x y z
N LYS A 1 -8.48 -1.48 32.65
CA LYS A 1 -8.86 -0.16 32.13
C LYS A 1 -7.91 0.16 31.00
N LEU A 2 -8.41 0.40 29.80
CA LEU A 2 -7.57 0.72 28.64
C LEU A 2 -6.86 2.06 28.81
N THR A 3 -5.66 2.16 28.27
CA THR A 3 -4.89 3.41 28.16
C THR A 3 -5.40 4.27 26.99
N ALA A 4 -4.99 5.52 26.93
CA ALA A 4 -5.30 6.39 25.79
C ALA A 4 -4.64 5.89 24.47
N SER A 5 -3.46 5.29 24.56
CA SER A 5 -2.76 4.70 23.42
C SER A 5 -3.47 3.46 22.89
N GLU A 6 -3.91 2.57 23.78
CA GLU A 6 -4.67 1.37 23.39
C GLU A 6 -5.98 1.72 22.70
N VAL A 7 -6.74 2.71 23.22
CA VAL A 7 -7.99 3.16 22.58
C VAL A 7 -7.73 3.79 21.21
N PHE A 8 -6.70 4.63 21.09
CA PHE A 8 -6.34 5.28 19.83
C PHE A 8 -5.90 4.25 18.79
N VAL A 9 -5.01 3.35 19.17
CA VAL A 9 -4.51 2.28 18.30
C VAL A 9 -5.64 1.35 17.87
N PHE A 10 -6.51 0.94 18.82
CA PHE A 10 -7.64 0.09 18.50
C PHE A 10 -8.54 0.69 17.42
N ALA A 11 -8.78 2.01 17.46
CA ALA A 11 -9.54 2.71 16.42
C ALA A 11 -8.83 2.68 15.05
N GLN A 12 -7.50 2.68 15.01
CA GLN A 12 -6.73 2.61 13.76
C GLN A 12 -6.75 1.20 13.15
N ILE A 13 -6.42 0.16 13.92
CA ILE A 13 -6.35 -1.22 13.43
C ILE A 13 -7.73 -1.84 13.14
N ASN A 14 -8.79 -1.36 13.80
CA ASN A 14 -10.18 -1.80 13.56
C ASN A 14 -10.95 -0.90 12.59
N SER A 15 -10.28 0.01 11.91
CA SER A 15 -10.91 0.83 10.87
C SER A 15 -11.39 -0.02 9.69
N GLU A 16 -12.36 0.50 8.92
CA GLU A 16 -12.83 -0.17 7.69
C GLU A 16 -11.83 0.00 6.52
N HIS A 17 -10.56 -0.06 6.83
CA HIS A 17 -9.51 -0.11 5.83
C HIS A 17 -9.66 -1.40 5.01
N CYS A 18 -9.59 -1.31 3.68
CA CYS A 18 -9.74 -2.43 2.73
C CYS A 18 -11.12 -3.14 2.74
N ARG A 19 -12.12 -2.66 3.47
CA ARG A 19 -13.50 -3.21 3.49
C ARG A 19 -13.59 -4.70 3.82
N HIS A 20 -12.67 -5.22 4.62
CA HIS A 20 -12.61 -6.63 4.97
C HIS A 20 -13.90 -7.19 5.57
N LYS A 21 -14.61 -6.40 6.39
CA LYS A 21 -15.89 -6.81 7.00
C LYS A 21 -17.00 -7.00 5.97
N ILE A 22 -17.03 -6.15 4.92
CA ILE A 22 -17.99 -6.27 3.83
C ILE A 22 -17.66 -7.49 2.96
N PHE A 23 -16.41 -7.59 2.50
CA PHE A 23 -15.98 -8.68 1.64
C PHE A 23 -16.02 -10.06 2.34
N GLY A 24 -15.80 -10.11 3.65
CA GLY A 24 -15.97 -11.30 4.48
C GLY A 24 -17.38 -11.49 5.03
N GLY A 25 -18.31 -10.56 4.78
CA GLY A 25 -19.66 -10.56 5.31
C GLY A 25 -20.56 -11.65 4.72
N THR A 26 -21.64 -11.93 5.43
CA THR A 26 -22.71 -12.84 4.97
C THR A 26 -23.76 -12.02 4.24
N PHE A 27 -24.04 -12.36 2.99
CA PHE A 27 -25.06 -11.70 2.18
C PHE A 27 -26.38 -12.45 2.28
N ILE A 28 -27.48 -11.71 2.53
CA ILE A 28 -28.84 -12.22 2.54
C ILE A 28 -29.60 -11.46 1.45
N ILE A 29 -29.83 -12.10 0.32
CA ILE A 29 -30.51 -11.51 -0.85
C ILE A 29 -31.90 -12.12 -0.97
N ASP A 30 -32.92 -11.28 -1.00
CA ASP A 30 -34.34 -11.69 -1.03
C ASP A 30 -34.73 -12.66 0.10
N GLY A 31 -34.10 -12.52 1.27
CA GLY A 31 -34.31 -13.38 2.42
C GLY A 31 -33.56 -14.71 2.38
N VAL A 32 -32.73 -14.94 1.36
CA VAL A 32 -31.93 -16.15 1.21
C VAL A 32 -30.45 -15.84 1.52
N GLU A 33 -29.90 -16.56 2.49
CA GLU A 33 -28.48 -16.47 2.82
C GLU A 33 -27.63 -17.06 1.68
N GLN A 34 -26.65 -16.31 1.20
CA GLN A 34 -25.75 -16.74 0.14
C GLN A 34 -24.68 -17.68 0.70
N GLU A 35 -24.34 -18.71 -0.06
CA GLU A 35 -23.39 -19.76 0.36
C GLU A 35 -21.96 -19.23 0.54
N SER A 36 -21.59 -18.17 -0.16
CA SER A 36 -20.21 -17.67 -0.20
C SER A 36 -20.15 -16.16 0.05
N SER A 37 -19.16 -15.74 0.83
CA SER A 37 -18.77 -14.34 0.91
C SER A 37 -18.04 -13.90 -0.36
N LEU A 38 -17.88 -12.59 -0.58
CA LEU A 38 -17.13 -12.06 -1.73
C LEU A 38 -15.67 -12.55 -1.73
N PHE A 39 -15.02 -12.63 -0.57
CA PHE A 39 -13.67 -13.20 -0.48
C PHE A 39 -13.61 -14.67 -0.86
N GLN A 40 -14.61 -15.46 -0.47
CA GLN A 40 -14.66 -16.88 -0.88
C GLN A 40 -14.83 -17.01 -2.38
N MET A 41 -15.66 -16.17 -3.02
CA MET A 41 -15.82 -16.14 -4.47
C MET A 41 -14.51 -15.78 -5.19
N ILE A 42 -13.78 -14.77 -4.70
CA ILE A 42 -12.47 -14.39 -5.25
C ILE A 42 -11.47 -15.56 -5.11
N LYS A 43 -11.37 -16.14 -3.93
CA LYS A 43 -10.42 -17.23 -3.66
C LYS A 43 -10.74 -18.50 -4.44
N LYS A 44 -12.01 -18.73 -4.77
CA LYS A 44 -12.46 -19.88 -5.57
C LYS A 44 -11.75 -19.94 -6.92
N THR A 45 -11.51 -18.82 -7.57
CA THR A 45 -10.79 -18.75 -8.86
C THR A 45 -9.40 -19.37 -8.76
N THR A 46 -8.67 -19.08 -7.70
CA THR A 46 -7.34 -19.64 -7.43
C THR A 46 -7.41 -21.11 -7.01
N GLN A 47 -8.43 -21.49 -6.25
CA GLN A 47 -8.62 -22.89 -5.83
C GLN A 47 -8.91 -23.81 -7.01
N GLU A 48 -9.74 -23.37 -7.95
CA GLU A 48 -10.09 -24.15 -9.15
C GLU A 48 -9.00 -24.11 -10.23
N ASN A 49 -8.23 -23.02 -10.29
CA ASN A 49 -7.16 -22.82 -11.28
C ASN A 49 -5.88 -22.32 -10.60
N PRO A 50 -5.20 -23.15 -9.79
CA PRO A 50 -4.01 -22.73 -9.04
C PRO A 50 -2.83 -22.38 -9.94
N ASN A 51 -2.78 -22.96 -11.16
CA ASN A 51 -1.71 -22.74 -12.13
C ASN A 51 -0.31 -22.80 -11.47
N LYS A 52 0.46 -21.72 -11.60
CA LYS A 52 1.80 -21.59 -11.03
C LYS A 52 1.84 -20.71 -9.76
N ILE A 53 0.72 -20.50 -9.09
CA ILE A 53 0.68 -19.71 -7.86
C ILE A 53 1.36 -20.48 -6.73
N ILE A 54 2.31 -19.83 -6.05
CA ILE A 54 3.02 -20.36 -4.89
C ILE A 54 2.38 -19.84 -3.61
N SER A 55 2.07 -18.54 -3.56
CA SER A 55 1.43 -17.90 -2.42
C SER A 55 0.45 -16.81 -2.88
N ALA A 56 -0.75 -16.81 -2.31
CA ALA A 56 -1.75 -15.76 -2.47
C ALA A 56 -2.62 -15.71 -1.21
N TYR A 57 -3.11 -14.52 -0.87
CA TYR A 57 -3.99 -14.25 0.28
C TYR A 57 -3.38 -14.53 1.68
N LYS A 58 -2.08 -14.66 1.78
CA LYS A 58 -1.35 -14.93 3.03
C LYS A 58 -0.31 -13.87 3.36
N ASP A 59 0.00 -13.01 2.43
CA ASP A 59 0.99 -11.96 2.53
C ASP A 59 0.48 -10.72 1.77
N ASN A 60 1.12 -9.60 1.90
CA ASN A 60 0.79 -8.36 1.17
C ASN A 60 1.02 -8.48 -0.34
N VAL A 61 1.66 -9.54 -0.79
CA VAL A 61 2.02 -9.81 -2.19
C VAL A 61 1.66 -11.23 -2.57
N ALA A 62 1.32 -11.44 -3.83
CA ALA A 62 1.18 -12.78 -4.40
C ALA A 62 2.46 -13.19 -5.15
N PHE A 63 2.82 -14.47 -5.02
CA PHE A 63 3.95 -15.07 -5.73
C PHE A 63 3.48 -16.17 -6.69
N ALA A 64 3.97 -16.09 -7.93
CA ALA A 64 3.85 -17.14 -8.92
C ALA A 64 5.24 -17.69 -9.29
N GLU A 65 5.31 -18.93 -9.76
CA GLU A 65 6.57 -19.54 -10.21
C GLU A 65 7.13 -18.79 -11.43
N GLY A 66 8.40 -18.41 -11.34
CA GLY A 66 9.15 -17.78 -12.42
C GLY A 66 10.15 -18.75 -13.07
N PRO A 67 10.89 -18.31 -14.09
CA PRO A 67 11.96 -19.08 -14.70
C PRO A 67 13.18 -19.19 -13.79
N VAL A 68 14.09 -20.11 -14.11
CA VAL A 68 15.48 -20.04 -13.60
C VAL A 68 16.15 -18.85 -14.28
N VAL A 69 16.81 -18.00 -13.49
CA VAL A 69 17.52 -16.82 -13.96
C VAL A 69 18.90 -16.72 -13.32
N GLU A 70 19.84 -16.11 -14.02
CA GLU A 70 21.15 -15.80 -13.47
C GLU A 70 21.09 -14.57 -12.58
N GLN A 71 21.64 -14.67 -11.37
CA GLN A 71 21.84 -13.56 -10.45
C GLN A 71 23.31 -13.19 -10.43
N PHE A 72 23.61 -11.90 -10.60
CA PHE A 72 24.95 -11.33 -10.52
C PHE A 72 25.06 -10.48 -9.26
N ALA A 73 25.71 -11.02 -8.22
CA ALA A 73 25.83 -10.37 -6.91
C ALA A 73 27.12 -10.85 -6.19
N PRO A 74 27.61 -10.09 -5.19
CA PRO A 74 28.68 -10.59 -4.32
C PRO A 74 28.15 -11.67 -3.39
N ALA A 75 29.05 -12.50 -2.85
CA ALA A 75 28.66 -13.53 -1.88
C ALA A 75 28.39 -12.95 -0.49
N ASP A 76 29.10 -11.89 -0.11
CA ASP A 76 28.97 -11.18 1.18
C ASP A 76 28.83 -9.68 0.93
N HIS A 77 27.71 -9.12 1.35
CA HIS A 77 27.39 -7.71 1.20
C HIS A 77 27.92 -6.82 2.34
N SER A 78 28.43 -7.39 3.42
CA SER A 78 28.95 -6.63 4.58
C SER A 78 30.37 -6.08 4.37
N LYS A 79 31.06 -6.49 3.31
CA LYS A 79 32.43 -6.11 2.96
C LYS A 79 32.64 -6.11 1.44
N PRO A 80 33.77 -5.52 0.94
CA PRO A 80 34.14 -5.68 -0.46
C PRO A 80 34.35 -7.16 -0.82
N ASP A 81 33.67 -7.62 -1.88
CA ASP A 81 33.74 -8.99 -2.34
C ASP A 81 33.60 -9.08 -3.86
N PHE A 82 33.97 -10.23 -4.44
CA PHE A 82 33.85 -10.49 -5.86
C PHE A 82 32.40 -10.82 -6.23
N PHE A 83 31.93 -10.26 -7.34
CA PHE A 83 30.67 -10.63 -7.92
C PHE A 83 30.72 -12.03 -8.53
N GLN A 84 29.67 -12.77 -8.30
CA GLN A 84 29.49 -14.14 -8.78
C GLN A 84 28.18 -14.24 -9.58
N VAL A 85 28.18 -15.11 -10.58
CA VAL A 85 26.96 -15.50 -11.29
C VAL A 85 26.44 -16.79 -10.66
N ARG A 86 25.18 -16.78 -10.26
CA ARG A 86 24.50 -17.94 -9.68
C ARG A 86 23.11 -18.11 -10.30
N ASP A 87 22.73 -19.33 -10.62
CA ASP A 87 21.37 -19.64 -11.01
C ASP A 87 20.45 -19.59 -9.79
N ILE A 88 19.34 -18.89 -9.91
CA ILE A 88 18.28 -18.87 -8.91
C ILE A 88 16.96 -19.32 -9.53
N GLN A 89 16.20 -20.14 -8.81
CA GLN A 89 14.80 -20.38 -9.13
C GLN A 89 14.00 -19.14 -8.71
N SER A 90 13.53 -18.39 -9.69
CA SER A 90 12.81 -17.15 -9.41
C SER A 90 11.34 -17.39 -9.13
N VAL A 91 10.73 -16.39 -8.51
CA VAL A 91 9.28 -16.20 -8.39
C VAL A 91 8.92 -14.81 -8.90
N ILE A 92 7.73 -14.67 -9.46
CA ILE A 92 7.19 -13.38 -9.90
C ILE A 92 6.31 -12.85 -8.76
N SER A 93 6.58 -11.62 -8.30
CA SER A 93 5.77 -10.95 -7.30
C SER A 93 4.77 -10.00 -7.96
N LEU A 94 3.53 -10.00 -7.47
CA LEU A 94 2.43 -9.19 -7.98
C LEU A 94 1.71 -8.51 -6.81
N LYS A 95 1.47 -7.21 -6.95
CA LYS A 95 0.71 -6.41 -5.99
C LYS A 95 -0.14 -5.38 -6.71
N ALA A 96 -1.33 -5.15 -6.19
CA ALA A 96 -2.14 -3.98 -6.49
C ALA A 96 -2.82 -3.50 -5.20
N GLU A 97 -2.85 -2.19 -5.01
CA GLU A 97 -3.37 -1.54 -3.81
C GLU A 97 -4.16 -0.28 -4.16
N THR A 98 -5.16 0.05 -3.35
CA THR A 98 -5.90 1.30 -3.49
C THR A 98 -5.35 2.38 -2.56
N HIS A 99 -5.22 3.61 -3.06
CA HIS A 99 -4.77 4.76 -2.26
C HIS A 99 -5.66 5.99 -2.51
N ASN A 100 -6.95 5.87 -2.14
CA ASN A 100 -8.02 6.75 -2.58
C ASN A 100 -8.09 8.07 -1.82
N PHE A 101 -8.27 8.00 -0.48
CA PHE A 101 -8.42 9.19 0.36
C PHE A 101 -7.20 10.15 0.25
N PRO A 102 -5.96 9.67 0.42
CA PRO A 102 -4.80 10.56 0.32
C PRO A 102 -4.68 11.23 -1.05
N THR A 103 -4.96 10.47 -2.12
CA THR A 103 -4.89 10.99 -3.49
C THR A 103 -6.00 12.00 -3.80
N THR A 104 -7.15 11.91 -3.12
CA THR A 104 -8.23 12.91 -3.24
C THR A 104 -7.86 14.21 -2.55
N VAL A 105 -7.31 14.14 -1.36
CA VAL A 105 -7.06 15.30 -0.49
C VAL A 105 -5.77 16.03 -0.87
N GLU A 106 -4.69 15.30 -1.06
CA GLU A 106 -3.37 15.81 -1.45
C GLU A 106 -2.80 14.95 -2.58
N PRO A 107 -3.21 15.17 -3.83
CA PRO A 107 -2.99 14.23 -4.93
C PRO A 107 -1.53 13.90 -5.21
N PHE A 108 -0.61 14.87 -5.13
CA PHE A 108 0.81 14.59 -5.39
C PHE A 108 1.39 13.65 -4.34
N ASN A 109 1.31 14.00 -3.06
CA ASN A 109 1.85 13.15 -1.99
C ASN A 109 1.03 11.87 -1.82
N GLY A 110 -0.29 11.93 -1.98
CA GLY A 110 -1.15 10.75 -1.92
C GLY A 110 -0.77 9.71 -2.96
N ALA A 111 -0.58 10.11 -4.22
CA ALA A 111 -0.18 9.19 -5.27
C ALA A 111 1.28 8.73 -5.12
N SER A 112 2.19 9.62 -4.66
CA SER A 112 3.57 9.24 -4.35
C SER A 112 3.63 8.16 -3.28
N THR A 113 2.91 8.35 -2.18
CA THR A 113 2.91 7.39 -1.06
C THR A 113 2.13 6.12 -1.38
N GLY A 114 1.13 6.18 -2.27
CA GLY A 114 0.47 5.00 -2.83
C GLY A 114 1.43 4.13 -3.65
N THR A 115 2.21 4.75 -4.54
CA THR A 115 3.29 4.06 -5.28
C THR A 115 4.36 3.52 -4.31
N GLY A 116 4.75 4.31 -3.30
CA GLY A 116 5.68 3.87 -2.26
C GLY A 116 5.16 2.67 -1.47
N GLY A 117 3.85 2.62 -1.17
CA GLY A 117 3.20 1.52 -0.44
C GLY A 117 3.27 0.21 -1.20
N GLU A 118 2.84 0.20 -2.46
CA GLU A 118 2.88 -1.01 -3.27
C GLU A 118 4.30 -1.54 -3.50
N ILE A 119 5.28 -0.64 -3.58
CA ILE A 119 6.71 -1.02 -3.64
C ILE A 119 7.14 -1.67 -2.32
N ARG A 120 6.77 -1.10 -1.15
CA ARG A 120 7.11 -1.66 0.16
C ARG A 120 6.52 -3.03 0.37
N ASP A 121 5.25 -3.23 0.00
CA ASP A 121 4.61 -4.54 0.06
C ASP A 121 5.39 -5.58 -0.73
N ARG A 122 5.85 -5.25 -1.94
CA ARG A 122 6.66 -6.17 -2.73
C ARG A 122 8.06 -6.36 -2.16
N MET A 123 8.68 -5.31 -1.61
CA MET A 123 9.95 -5.45 -0.88
C MET A 123 9.79 -6.39 0.32
N GLY A 124 8.66 -6.28 1.04
CA GLY A 124 8.34 -7.05 2.23
C GLY A 124 7.71 -8.42 1.96
N GLY A 125 7.54 -8.82 0.71
CA GLY A 125 6.99 -10.14 0.38
C GLY A 125 7.93 -11.28 0.78
N GLY A 126 7.40 -12.28 1.49
CA GLY A 126 8.18 -13.39 2.03
C GLY A 126 9.25 -12.92 3.00
N LYS A 127 10.51 -13.16 2.66
CA LYS A 127 11.73 -12.67 3.36
C LYS A 127 12.42 -11.54 2.60
N GLY A 128 11.76 -11.01 1.57
CA GLY A 128 12.20 -9.93 0.70
C GLY A 128 12.13 -10.30 -0.79
N SER A 129 11.83 -9.31 -1.61
CA SER A 129 11.81 -9.44 -3.07
C SER A 129 12.15 -8.12 -3.77
N TRP A 130 12.26 -8.14 -5.10
CA TRP A 130 12.73 -7.02 -5.92
C TRP A 130 11.59 -6.42 -6.75
N PRO A 131 11.14 -5.18 -6.47
CA PRO A 131 10.30 -4.41 -7.40
C PRO A 131 11.03 -4.12 -8.72
N ILE A 132 10.33 -4.28 -9.85
CA ILE A 132 10.89 -4.02 -11.19
C ILE A 132 10.15 -2.86 -11.87
N ALA A 133 8.83 -2.96 -11.97
CA ALA A 133 8.02 -2.02 -12.71
C ALA A 133 6.66 -1.81 -12.03
N GLY A 134 6.16 -0.59 -12.09
CA GLY A 134 4.90 -0.19 -11.50
C GLY A 134 3.84 0.22 -12.51
N THR A 135 2.63 0.33 -12.02
CA THR A 135 1.46 0.84 -12.75
C THR A 135 0.66 1.79 -11.87
N ALA A 136 -0.07 2.73 -12.49
CA ALA A 136 -1.03 3.57 -11.79
C ALA A 136 -2.31 3.70 -12.61
N VAL A 137 -3.45 3.40 -11.99
CA VAL A 137 -4.78 3.56 -12.59
C VAL A 137 -5.56 4.57 -11.78
N TYR A 138 -6.22 5.50 -12.44
CA TYR A 138 -7.06 6.50 -11.81
C TYR A 138 -8.48 6.42 -12.30
N MET A 139 -9.44 6.53 -11.39
CA MET A 139 -10.87 6.66 -11.70
C MET A 139 -11.38 7.93 -11.04
N THR A 140 -11.89 8.86 -11.86
CA THR A 140 -12.40 10.17 -11.39
C THR A 140 -13.75 10.48 -12.01
N SER A 141 -14.42 11.46 -11.45
CA SER A 141 -15.49 12.16 -12.17
C SER A 141 -14.93 12.89 -13.38
N TYR A 142 -15.78 13.35 -14.29
CA TYR A 142 -15.34 13.99 -15.53
C TYR A 142 -14.45 15.21 -15.27
N PRO A 143 -13.30 15.31 -15.94
CA PRO A 143 -12.33 16.40 -15.73
C PRO A 143 -12.81 17.76 -16.26
N ARG A 144 -13.73 17.77 -17.24
CA ARG A 144 -14.28 18.99 -17.86
C ARG A 144 -13.16 19.93 -18.33
N THR A 145 -12.37 19.42 -19.27
CA THR A 145 -11.31 20.18 -19.91
C THR A 145 -11.85 21.28 -20.81
N ASP A 146 -11.00 22.27 -21.18
CA ASP A 146 -11.41 23.41 -22.00
C ASP A 146 -11.98 23.03 -23.37
N GLU A 147 -11.67 21.84 -23.87
CA GLU A 147 -12.15 21.36 -25.17
C GLU A 147 -13.62 20.93 -25.15
N GLY A 148 -14.19 20.69 -23.96
CA GLY A 148 -15.57 20.24 -23.78
C GLY A 148 -15.90 18.95 -24.50
N ARG A 149 -16.65 18.06 -23.84
CA ARG A 149 -17.08 16.81 -24.45
C ARG A 149 -18.57 16.58 -24.19
N PRO A 150 -19.35 16.06 -25.16
CA PRO A 150 -20.81 16.01 -25.06
C PRO A 150 -21.36 15.35 -23.80
N TRP A 151 -20.69 14.29 -23.33
CA TRP A 151 -21.13 13.57 -22.12
C TRP A 151 -20.85 14.31 -20.82
N GLU A 152 -19.91 15.26 -20.80
CA GLU A 152 -19.56 16.05 -19.61
C GLU A 152 -20.64 17.11 -19.28
N GLU A 153 -21.49 17.43 -20.23
CA GLU A 153 -22.59 18.40 -20.08
C GLU A 153 -23.86 17.78 -19.48
N ILE A 154 -23.95 16.44 -19.40
CA ILE A 154 -25.13 15.72 -18.89
C ILE A 154 -25.41 16.07 -17.45
N LEU A 155 -24.36 16.30 -16.65
CA LEU A 155 -24.48 16.72 -15.26
C LEU A 155 -23.86 18.12 -15.06
N PRO A 156 -24.46 18.96 -14.21
CA PRO A 156 -23.92 20.27 -13.93
C PRO A 156 -22.55 20.18 -13.24
N VAL A 157 -21.71 21.16 -13.47
CA VAL A 157 -20.47 21.34 -12.72
C VAL A 157 -20.81 21.55 -11.26
N ARG A 158 -20.11 20.81 -10.37
CA ARG A 158 -20.27 20.93 -8.91
C ARG A 158 -19.03 21.50 -8.26
N GLN A 159 -19.19 22.03 -7.07
CA GLN A 159 -18.05 22.47 -6.27
C GLN A 159 -17.34 21.26 -5.66
N TRP A 160 -16.03 21.22 -5.80
CA TRP A 160 -15.18 20.18 -5.22
C TRP A 160 -14.64 20.63 -3.87
N LEU A 161 -14.56 19.71 -2.93
CA LEU A 161 -14.13 20.02 -1.56
C LEU A 161 -12.65 20.43 -1.50
N TYR A 162 -11.79 19.76 -2.29
CA TYR A 162 -10.36 20.04 -2.34
C TYR A 162 -9.90 20.48 -3.72
N GLN A 163 -9.93 19.58 -4.70
CA GLN A 163 -9.42 19.81 -6.04
C GLN A 163 -10.34 19.22 -7.09
N THR A 164 -10.33 19.79 -8.30
CA THR A 164 -11.09 19.26 -9.42
C THR A 164 -10.51 17.94 -9.92
N PRO A 165 -11.29 17.08 -10.60
CA PRO A 165 -10.78 15.86 -11.20
C PRO A 165 -9.56 16.05 -12.10
N GLU A 166 -9.53 17.12 -12.90
CA GLU A 166 -8.38 17.48 -13.73
C GLU A 166 -7.14 17.75 -12.87
N GLN A 167 -7.26 18.58 -11.84
CA GLN A 167 -6.16 18.88 -10.93
C GLN A 167 -5.64 17.64 -10.19
N ILE A 168 -6.55 16.77 -9.77
CA ILE A 168 -6.21 15.50 -9.12
C ILE A 168 -5.38 14.65 -10.09
N LEU A 169 -5.85 14.43 -11.32
CA LEU A 169 -5.19 13.58 -12.31
C LEU A 169 -3.77 14.07 -12.66
N ILE A 170 -3.60 15.39 -12.87
CA ILE A 170 -2.29 15.97 -13.16
C ILE A 170 -1.32 15.79 -11.98
N LYS A 171 -1.74 16.15 -10.78
CA LYS A 171 -0.88 16.10 -9.60
C LYS A 171 -0.58 14.66 -9.16
N ALA A 172 -1.58 13.78 -9.19
CA ALA A 172 -1.41 12.38 -8.84
C ALA A 172 -0.48 11.65 -9.82
N SER A 173 -0.63 11.89 -11.12
CA SER A 173 0.26 11.34 -12.14
C SER A 173 1.71 11.77 -11.93
N ASN A 174 1.92 13.08 -11.64
CA ASN A 174 3.24 13.60 -11.30
C ASN A 174 3.80 12.94 -10.01
N GLY A 175 3.00 12.83 -8.96
CA GLY A 175 3.44 12.27 -7.69
C GLY A 175 3.83 10.80 -7.78
N ALA A 176 3.04 9.98 -8.45
CA ALA A 176 3.34 8.57 -8.65
C ALA A 176 4.61 8.35 -9.48
N SER A 177 4.76 9.12 -10.58
CA SER A 177 5.95 9.07 -11.43
C SER A 177 7.21 9.55 -10.70
N ASP A 178 7.10 10.63 -9.92
CA ASP A 178 8.20 11.18 -9.13
C ASP A 178 8.76 10.11 -8.17
N PHE A 179 7.88 9.47 -7.41
CA PHE A 179 8.31 8.43 -6.47
C PHE A 179 8.94 7.23 -7.19
N GLY A 180 8.27 6.70 -8.20
CA GLY A 180 8.75 5.54 -8.94
C GLY A 180 10.12 5.80 -9.58
N ASN A 181 10.29 6.96 -10.21
CA ASN A 181 11.56 7.34 -10.85
C ASN A 181 12.69 7.54 -9.84
N LYS A 182 12.44 8.21 -8.73
CA LYS A 182 13.43 8.42 -7.66
C LYS A 182 13.84 7.11 -6.96
N PHE A 183 12.90 6.21 -6.77
CA PHE A 183 13.16 4.89 -6.22
C PHE A 183 13.91 3.99 -7.22
N GLY A 184 13.63 4.14 -8.51
CA GLY A 184 14.17 3.30 -9.59
C GLY A 184 13.22 2.17 -10.01
N GLN A 185 11.92 2.35 -9.81
CA GLN A 185 10.85 1.54 -10.38
C GLN A 185 10.01 2.40 -11.30
N PRO A 186 10.22 2.35 -12.62
CA PRO A 186 9.43 3.14 -13.54
C PRO A 186 7.96 2.69 -13.55
N LEU A 187 7.05 3.65 -13.69
CA LEU A 187 5.67 3.38 -14.03
C LEU A 187 5.57 3.12 -15.54
N ILE A 188 5.34 1.88 -15.93
CA ILE A 188 5.40 1.46 -17.34
C ILE A 188 4.05 1.48 -18.04
N CYS A 189 2.97 1.48 -17.30
CA CYS A 189 1.62 1.58 -17.85
C CYS A 189 0.65 2.12 -16.81
N GLY A 190 -0.54 2.47 -17.27
CA GLY A 190 -1.64 2.92 -16.45
C GLY A 190 -2.89 3.16 -17.26
N SER A 191 -3.95 3.57 -16.60
CA SER A 191 -5.22 3.90 -17.24
C SER A 191 -5.89 5.04 -16.52
N VAL A 192 -6.67 5.82 -17.24
CA VAL A 192 -7.58 6.83 -16.71
C VAL A 192 -8.99 6.46 -17.12
N LEU A 193 -9.87 6.32 -16.15
CA LEU A 193 -11.28 6.07 -16.36
C LEU A 193 -12.08 7.21 -15.74
N THR A 194 -13.03 7.74 -16.48
CA THR A 194 -13.89 8.82 -16.02
C THR A 194 -15.34 8.39 -16.11
N PHE A 195 -16.14 8.74 -15.12
CA PHE A 195 -17.54 8.34 -15.09
C PHE A 195 -18.37 9.26 -14.22
N GLU A 196 -19.49 9.71 -14.77
CA GLU A 196 -20.62 10.28 -14.02
C GLU A 196 -21.90 9.78 -14.66
N HIS A 197 -22.89 9.48 -13.83
CA HIS A 197 -24.18 9.00 -14.27
C HIS A 197 -25.29 9.49 -13.34
N LYS A 198 -26.43 9.83 -13.90
CA LYS A 198 -27.64 10.12 -13.14
C LYS A 198 -28.69 9.09 -13.49
N GLU A 199 -29.20 8.44 -12.46
CA GLU A 199 -30.30 7.49 -12.59
C GLU A 199 -31.35 7.78 -11.53
N ASN A 200 -32.58 8.00 -11.94
CA ASN A 200 -33.65 8.52 -11.09
C ASN A 200 -33.20 9.84 -10.43
N ASP A 201 -33.18 9.89 -9.09
CA ASP A 201 -32.71 11.06 -8.33
C ASP A 201 -31.32 10.86 -7.72
N GLU A 202 -30.63 9.79 -8.10
CA GLU A 202 -29.29 9.46 -7.62
C GLU A 202 -28.22 9.81 -8.67
N VAL A 203 -27.10 10.31 -8.19
CA VAL A 203 -25.92 10.62 -9.01
C VAL A 203 -24.79 9.69 -8.62
N TYR A 204 -24.20 9.05 -9.61
CA TYR A 204 -23.06 8.14 -9.48
C TYR A 204 -21.82 8.76 -10.10
N GLY A 205 -20.68 8.65 -9.43
CA GLY A 205 -19.40 9.16 -9.92
C GLY A 205 -18.29 8.86 -8.93
N TYR A 206 -17.06 9.20 -9.31
CA TYR A 206 -15.88 9.02 -8.47
C TYR A 206 -15.47 10.35 -7.83
N ASP A 207 -16.29 10.88 -6.91
CA ASP A 207 -15.98 12.12 -6.19
C ASP A 207 -14.78 11.95 -5.26
N LYS A 208 -14.62 10.78 -4.67
CA LYS A 208 -13.39 10.31 -4.06
C LYS A 208 -12.65 9.51 -5.14
N VAL A 209 -11.51 10.03 -5.59
CA VAL A 209 -10.74 9.35 -6.63
C VAL A 209 -10.42 7.91 -6.21
N ILE A 210 -10.48 6.99 -7.15
CA ILE A 210 -9.88 5.68 -6.96
C ILE A 210 -8.52 5.70 -7.63
N MET A 211 -7.48 5.47 -6.84
CA MET A 211 -6.13 5.21 -7.33
C MET A 211 -5.79 3.75 -7.08
N LEU A 212 -5.43 3.02 -8.12
CA LEU A 212 -4.84 1.70 -8.02
C LEU A 212 -3.36 1.83 -8.33
N ALA A 213 -2.53 1.64 -7.31
CA ALA A 213 -1.09 1.52 -7.45
C ALA A 213 -0.74 0.04 -7.49
N GLY A 214 0.07 -0.38 -8.42
CA GLY A 214 0.43 -1.78 -8.54
C GLY A 214 1.76 -1.98 -9.25
N GLY A 215 2.19 -3.21 -9.31
CA GLY A 215 3.43 -3.52 -10.01
C GLY A 215 3.80 -4.99 -10.01
N VAL A 216 4.88 -5.25 -10.71
CA VAL A 216 5.50 -6.55 -10.85
C VAL A 216 6.93 -6.50 -10.35
N GLY A 217 7.35 -7.58 -9.74
CA GLY A 217 8.71 -7.78 -9.29
C GLY A 217 9.11 -9.26 -9.38
N TYR A 218 10.24 -9.60 -8.83
CA TYR A 218 10.68 -10.99 -8.70
C TYR A 218 11.35 -11.21 -7.35
N GLY A 219 11.52 -12.47 -6.99
CA GLY A 219 12.26 -12.90 -5.81
C GLY A 219 12.85 -14.28 -6.03
N THR A 220 13.46 -14.84 -5.00
CA THR A 220 13.89 -16.24 -5.00
C THR A 220 12.79 -17.13 -4.45
N LYS A 221 12.64 -18.33 -4.99
CA LYS A 221 11.70 -19.32 -4.47
C LYS A 221 12.05 -19.70 -3.01
N ARG A 222 13.31 -19.61 -2.62
CA ARG A 222 13.80 -19.80 -1.25
C ARG A 222 13.15 -18.83 -0.27
N ASP A 223 13.00 -17.56 -0.67
CA ASP A 223 12.62 -16.45 0.21
C ASP A 223 11.15 -16.00 0.05
N CYS A 224 10.37 -16.66 -0.80
CA CYS A 224 9.00 -16.25 -1.11
C CYS A 224 7.95 -16.54 -0.01
N LEU A 225 8.35 -17.19 1.07
CA LEU A 225 7.51 -17.44 2.24
C LEU A 225 8.20 -16.90 3.49
N LYS A 226 7.42 -16.33 4.39
CA LYS A 226 7.91 -15.87 5.70
C LYS A 226 8.30 -17.05 6.57
N GLY A 227 9.34 -16.88 7.40
CA GLY A 227 9.68 -17.82 8.47
C GLY A 227 8.79 -17.61 9.69
N ALA A 228 8.72 -18.63 10.55
CA ALA A 228 8.02 -18.54 11.83
C ALA A 228 8.89 -17.77 12.85
N PRO A 229 8.31 -16.82 13.61
CA PRO A 229 9.02 -16.13 14.66
C PRO A 229 9.28 -17.09 15.86
N GLU A 230 10.47 -16.99 16.43
CA GLU A 230 10.84 -17.69 17.66
C GLU A 230 11.15 -16.69 18.78
N ALA A 231 10.96 -17.08 20.04
CA ALA A 231 11.29 -16.22 21.18
C ALA A 231 12.79 -15.87 21.17
N GLY A 232 13.10 -14.57 21.31
CA GLY A 232 14.48 -14.06 21.26
C GLY A 232 14.90 -13.49 19.90
N ASN A 233 14.12 -13.67 18.83
CA ASN A 233 14.40 -12.94 17.59
C ASN A 233 14.35 -11.44 17.84
N LYS A 234 15.27 -10.70 17.22
CA LYS A 234 15.33 -9.25 17.38
C LYS A 234 14.38 -8.56 16.42
N VAL A 235 13.61 -7.61 16.95
CA VAL A 235 12.75 -6.74 16.17
C VAL A 235 13.58 -5.55 15.70
N VAL A 236 13.73 -5.40 14.40
CA VAL A 236 14.54 -4.38 13.75
C VAL A 236 13.67 -3.46 12.92
N VAL A 237 13.90 -2.17 12.99
CA VAL A 237 13.30 -1.16 12.10
C VAL A 237 14.41 -0.57 11.25
N ILE A 238 14.21 -0.52 9.93
CA ILE A 238 15.10 0.13 8.97
C ILE A 238 14.34 1.24 8.27
N GLY A 239 14.87 2.46 8.25
CA GLY A 239 14.27 3.61 7.57
C GLY A 239 14.22 4.87 8.39
N GLY A 240 13.36 5.81 7.99
CA GLY A 240 13.33 7.18 8.50
C GLY A 240 12.65 7.36 9.87
N ASP A 241 12.78 8.59 10.38
CA ASP A 241 12.25 9.00 11.67
C ASP A 241 10.74 9.30 11.64
N ASN A 242 10.10 9.28 12.80
CA ASN A 242 8.73 9.74 13.00
C ASN A 242 8.63 11.26 13.09
N TYR A 243 7.66 11.82 12.38
CA TYR A 243 7.27 13.23 12.47
C TYR A 243 5.76 13.36 12.68
N ARG A 244 5.29 14.56 12.96
CA ARG A 244 3.85 14.85 13.18
C ARG A 244 3.10 14.97 11.84
N ILE A 245 3.14 13.92 11.05
CA ILE A 245 2.45 13.78 9.75
C ILE A 245 2.05 12.31 9.56
N GLY A 246 0.99 12.04 8.81
CA GLY A 246 0.47 10.68 8.66
C GLY A 246 -0.19 10.15 9.93
N LEU A 247 -0.85 11.02 10.70
CA LEU A 247 -1.51 10.63 11.95
C LEU A 247 -2.98 10.27 11.71
N GLY A 248 -3.35 9.06 12.09
CA GLY A 248 -4.73 8.59 12.04
C GLY A 248 -5.26 8.30 10.63
N GLY A 249 -4.38 8.08 9.65
CA GLY A 249 -4.75 7.84 8.25
C GLY A 249 -5.75 6.71 8.06
N GLY A 250 -5.57 5.58 8.75
CA GLY A 250 -6.49 4.45 8.70
C GLY A 250 -7.92 4.81 9.10
N SER A 251 -8.10 5.52 10.22
CA SER A 251 -9.44 5.95 10.66
C SER A 251 -10.03 7.04 9.76
N VAL A 252 -9.24 8.03 9.37
CA VAL A 252 -9.71 9.16 8.54
C VAL A 252 -10.11 8.68 7.15
N SER A 253 -9.37 7.77 6.55
CA SER A 253 -9.68 7.21 5.23
C SER A 253 -10.92 6.31 5.21
N SER A 254 -11.33 5.80 6.37
CA SER A 254 -12.47 4.88 6.50
C SER A 254 -13.84 5.58 6.53
N VAL A 255 -13.87 6.90 6.60
CA VAL A 255 -15.11 7.70 6.57
C VAL A 255 -15.18 8.55 5.30
N ASP A 256 -16.32 9.22 5.12
CA ASP A 256 -16.51 10.14 3.99
C ASP A 256 -15.51 11.29 4.06
N THR A 257 -14.91 11.63 2.93
CA THR A 257 -14.01 12.78 2.80
C THR A 257 -14.77 14.07 3.11
N GLY A 258 -14.19 14.93 3.95
CA GLY A 258 -14.85 16.12 4.49
C GLY A 258 -15.60 15.89 5.80
N ARG A 259 -15.55 14.68 6.37
CA ARG A 259 -16.12 14.38 7.68
C ARG A 259 -15.37 15.12 8.80
N TYR A 260 -14.08 15.26 8.66
CA TYR A 260 -13.22 16.00 9.59
C TYR A 260 -12.83 17.37 9.03
N SER A 261 -12.25 18.22 9.85
CA SER A 261 -11.68 19.47 9.38
C SER A 261 -10.54 19.20 8.38
N SER A 262 -10.36 20.13 7.42
CA SER A 262 -9.29 20.01 6.41
C SER A 262 -7.90 19.86 7.02
N GLY A 263 -7.64 20.48 8.18
CA GLY A 263 -6.37 20.32 8.89
C GLY A 263 -6.12 18.89 9.37
N ILE A 264 -7.14 18.19 9.85
CA ILE A 264 -7.04 16.77 10.26
C ILE A 264 -6.83 15.89 9.04
N GLU A 265 -7.62 16.10 7.98
CA GLU A 265 -7.54 15.30 6.77
C GLU A 265 -6.20 15.47 6.04
N LEU A 266 -5.69 16.69 5.93
CA LEU A 266 -4.37 16.96 5.35
C LEU A 266 -3.22 16.38 6.19
N ASN A 267 -3.35 16.41 7.52
CA ASN A 267 -2.35 15.83 8.43
C ASN A 267 -2.33 14.29 8.41
N ALA A 268 -3.44 13.67 8.04
CA ALA A 268 -3.54 12.22 7.86
C ALA A 268 -2.82 11.73 6.58
N VAL A 269 -2.60 12.61 5.60
CA VAL A 269 -1.87 12.27 4.37
C VAL A 269 -0.36 12.31 4.64
N GLN A 270 0.31 11.23 4.33
CA GLN A 270 1.76 11.07 4.49
C GLN A 270 2.53 11.91 3.45
N ARG A 271 3.84 12.05 3.66
CA ARG A 271 4.76 12.70 2.73
C ARG A 271 5.80 11.70 2.25
N ALA A 272 6.08 11.75 0.96
CA ALA A 272 6.95 10.78 0.30
C ALA A 272 8.44 11.08 0.51
N ASN A 273 9.24 10.04 0.74
CA ASN A 273 10.70 10.08 0.74
C ASN A 273 11.26 8.84 0.03
N ALA A 274 11.24 8.88 -1.30
CA ALA A 274 11.66 7.76 -2.14
C ALA A 274 13.15 7.39 -1.93
N GLU A 275 14.01 8.35 -1.59
CA GLU A 275 15.42 8.08 -1.29
C GLU A 275 15.58 7.21 -0.04
N MET A 276 14.89 7.53 1.04
CA MET A 276 14.93 6.74 2.27
C MET A 276 14.42 5.32 2.02
N GLN A 277 13.32 5.19 1.27
CA GLN A 277 12.81 3.87 0.90
C GLN A 277 13.82 3.09 0.03
N LYS A 278 14.53 3.76 -0.87
CA LYS A 278 15.58 3.13 -1.67
C LYS A 278 16.73 2.63 -0.82
N ARG A 279 17.15 3.37 0.18
CA ARG A 279 18.19 2.94 1.15
C ARG A 279 17.74 1.69 1.91
N ALA A 280 16.53 1.68 2.45
CA ALA A 280 15.96 0.51 3.11
C ALA A 280 15.86 -0.70 2.16
N TYR A 281 15.39 -0.46 0.92
CA TYR A 281 15.35 -1.49 -0.12
C TYR A 281 16.71 -2.10 -0.41
N ASN A 282 17.76 -1.30 -0.52
CA ASN A 282 19.10 -1.79 -0.83
C ASN A 282 19.60 -2.76 0.25
N VAL A 283 19.22 -2.54 1.52
CA VAL A 283 19.54 -3.49 2.60
C VAL A 283 18.79 -4.80 2.37
N VAL A 284 17.47 -4.75 2.20
CA VAL A 284 16.65 -5.96 1.96
C VAL A 284 17.16 -6.73 0.74
N ARG A 285 17.43 -6.02 -0.36
CA ARG A 285 18.00 -6.61 -1.57
C ARG A 285 19.32 -7.32 -1.30
N ALA A 286 20.23 -6.68 -0.61
CA ALA A 286 21.54 -7.25 -0.30
C ALA A 286 21.39 -8.57 0.46
N LEU A 287 20.55 -8.63 1.49
CA LEU A 287 20.30 -9.84 2.27
C LEU A 287 19.67 -10.96 1.43
N CYS A 288 18.77 -10.62 0.51
CA CYS A 288 18.18 -11.62 -0.41
C CYS A 288 19.18 -12.13 -1.47
N GLU A 289 20.15 -11.32 -1.85
CA GLU A 289 21.19 -11.70 -2.82
C GLU A 289 22.25 -12.64 -2.22
N GLU A 290 22.38 -12.71 -0.91
CA GLU A 290 23.31 -13.61 -0.24
C GLU A 290 22.86 -15.08 -0.33
N GLU A 291 23.80 -16.00 -0.12
CA GLU A 291 23.53 -17.43 -0.13
C GLU A 291 22.55 -17.83 0.99
N THR A 292 22.68 -17.19 2.15
CA THR A 292 21.77 -17.36 3.29
C THR A 292 21.15 -16.03 3.65
N ASN A 293 19.82 -15.93 3.53
CA ASN A 293 19.08 -14.74 3.94
C ASN A 293 18.82 -14.79 5.46
N PRO A 294 19.35 -13.85 6.26
CA PRO A 294 19.16 -13.87 7.72
C PRO A 294 17.78 -13.35 8.16
N VAL A 295 16.94 -12.90 7.25
CA VAL A 295 15.61 -12.42 7.56
C VAL A 295 14.69 -13.59 7.88
N VAL A 296 14.10 -13.58 9.07
CA VAL A 296 13.05 -14.53 9.48
C VAL A 296 11.72 -14.11 8.86
N SER A 297 11.34 -12.85 9.07
CA SER A 297 10.11 -12.25 8.52
C SER A 297 10.31 -10.76 8.30
N ILE A 298 9.57 -10.16 7.39
CA ILE A 298 9.62 -8.75 7.06
C ILE A 298 8.22 -8.22 6.77
N HIS A 299 7.91 -7.01 7.26
CA HIS A 299 6.70 -6.26 6.95
C HIS A 299 7.01 -4.78 6.68
N ASP A 300 6.18 -4.14 5.89
CA ASP A 300 6.25 -2.71 5.66
C ASP A 300 5.54 -1.91 6.76
N HIS A 301 5.92 -0.65 6.91
CA HIS A 301 5.17 0.31 7.70
C HIS A 301 4.14 1.00 6.81
N GLY A 302 2.89 0.66 7.01
CA GLY A 302 1.74 1.27 6.32
C GLY A 302 0.79 1.93 7.31
N SER A 303 -0.50 1.64 7.18
CA SER A 303 -1.56 2.10 8.08
C SER A 303 -1.24 1.77 9.54
N ALA A 304 -1.53 2.69 10.44
CA ALA A 304 -1.24 2.59 11.88
C ALA A 304 0.25 2.46 12.27
N GLY A 305 1.17 2.62 11.35
CA GLY A 305 2.60 2.77 11.64
C GLY A 305 3.26 1.60 12.36
N HIS A 306 4.03 1.89 13.42
CA HIS A 306 4.76 0.86 14.16
C HIS A 306 3.88 -0.23 14.75
N VAL A 307 2.70 0.12 15.26
CA VAL A 307 1.86 -0.87 15.92
C VAL A 307 1.39 -1.93 14.94
N ASN A 308 0.99 -1.57 13.72
CA ASN A 308 0.52 -2.56 12.75
C ASN A 308 1.69 -3.42 12.25
N CYS A 309 2.71 -2.80 11.70
CA CYS A 309 3.87 -3.51 11.15
C CYS A 309 4.51 -4.46 12.18
N LEU A 310 4.79 -3.97 13.39
CA LEU A 310 5.52 -4.76 14.38
C LEU A 310 4.64 -5.82 15.04
N SER A 311 3.32 -5.60 15.17
CA SER A 311 2.42 -6.63 15.67
C SER A 311 2.26 -7.79 14.69
N GLU A 312 2.19 -7.51 13.39
CA GLU A 312 2.14 -8.55 12.36
C GLU A 312 3.42 -9.42 12.35
N LEU A 313 4.59 -8.81 12.60
CA LEU A 313 5.85 -9.56 12.73
C LEU A 313 5.85 -10.56 13.89
N VAL A 314 5.18 -10.24 15.00
CA VAL A 314 5.21 -11.02 16.25
C VAL A 314 3.88 -11.73 16.54
N GLU A 315 2.96 -11.78 15.57
CA GLU A 315 1.60 -12.31 15.74
C GLU A 315 1.58 -13.72 16.35
N GLU A 316 2.50 -14.57 15.93
CA GLU A 316 2.52 -15.96 16.37
C GLU A 316 3.16 -16.17 17.76
N CYS A 317 3.92 -15.20 18.30
CA CYS A 317 4.67 -15.41 19.53
C CYS A 317 4.60 -14.26 20.55
N GLY A 318 4.21 -13.06 20.14
CA GLY A 318 4.28 -11.87 20.97
C GLY A 318 5.64 -11.17 20.93
N GLY A 319 5.69 -9.93 21.45
CA GLY A 319 6.92 -9.12 21.42
C GLY A 319 6.88 -7.91 22.33
N LEU A 320 8.06 -7.46 22.73
CA LEU A 320 8.26 -6.27 23.56
C LEU A 320 9.11 -5.25 22.80
N ILE A 321 8.56 -4.05 22.63
CA ILE A 321 9.21 -2.94 21.93
C ILE A 321 9.65 -1.88 22.95
N ASP A 322 10.93 -1.54 22.93
CA ASP A 322 11.51 -0.45 23.70
C ASP A 322 11.32 0.86 22.95
N MET A 323 10.40 1.71 23.43
CA MET A 323 10.09 2.97 22.78
C MET A 323 11.26 3.97 22.73
N SER A 324 12.22 3.84 23.64
CA SER A 324 13.40 4.70 23.67
C SER A 324 14.35 4.45 22.49
N LYS A 325 14.20 3.31 21.81
CA LYS A 325 14.98 2.91 20.64
C LYS A 325 14.28 3.16 19.30
N LEU A 326 13.02 3.60 19.33
CA LEU A 326 12.30 3.95 18.12
C LEU A 326 12.84 5.25 17.51
N PRO A 327 12.91 5.34 16.18
CA PRO A 327 13.35 6.56 15.51
C PRO A 327 12.29 7.67 15.63
N VAL A 328 12.61 8.74 16.34
CA VAL A 328 11.71 9.88 16.60
C VAL A 328 12.38 11.19 16.19
N GLY A 329 11.90 11.80 15.11
CA GLY A 329 12.40 13.09 14.61
C GLY A 329 11.74 14.30 15.30
N ASP A 330 10.48 14.19 15.72
CA ASP A 330 9.78 15.20 16.50
C ASP A 330 9.62 14.75 17.95
N GLN A 331 10.45 15.30 18.85
CA GLN A 331 10.46 14.97 20.28
C GLN A 331 9.19 15.42 21.04
N THR A 332 8.28 16.15 20.40
CA THR A 332 7.00 16.58 20.98
C THR A 332 5.88 15.56 20.77
N LEU A 333 6.14 14.47 20.07
CA LEU A 333 5.17 13.39 19.86
C LEU A 333 4.86 12.67 21.18
N SER A 334 3.58 12.45 21.45
CA SER A 334 3.12 11.61 22.55
C SER A 334 3.30 10.12 22.23
N ALA A 335 3.25 9.26 23.23
CA ALA A 335 3.39 7.81 23.06
C ALA A 335 2.45 7.25 21.99
N LYS A 336 1.16 7.63 22.01
CA LYS A 336 0.17 7.17 21.00
C LYS A 336 0.52 7.62 19.59
N GLU A 337 1.08 8.82 19.43
CA GLU A 337 1.49 9.36 18.14
C GLU A 337 2.75 8.64 17.62
N ILE A 338 3.71 8.31 18.49
CA ILE A 338 4.89 7.52 18.11
C ILE A 338 4.48 6.10 17.68
N ILE A 339 3.62 5.45 18.44
CA ILE A 339 3.19 4.06 18.20
C ILE A 339 2.42 3.92 16.87
N ALA A 340 1.53 4.86 16.58
CA ALA A 340 0.60 4.76 15.45
C ALA A 340 0.85 5.78 14.32
N ASN A 341 2.03 6.36 14.27
CA ASN A 341 2.41 7.31 13.22
C ASN A 341 2.74 6.59 11.92
N GLU A 342 2.06 6.99 10.85
CA GLU A 342 2.23 6.45 9.51
C GLU A 342 3.37 7.13 8.71
N SER A 343 4.42 7.63 9.36
CA SER A 343 5.63 8.02 8.64
C SER A 343 6.19 6.80 7.94
N GLN A 344 6.16 6.81 6.63
CA GLN A 344 6.51 5.67 5.78
C GLN A 344 8.01 5.55 5.55
N GLU A 345 8.39 4.80 4.54
CA GLU A 345 9.77 4.49 4.16
C GLU A 345 10.53 3.73 5.25
N ARG A 346 9.80 2.89 5.99
CA ARG A 346 10.33 2.01 7.01
C ARG A 346 9.90 0.57 6.76
N MET A 347 10.80 -0.34 7.10
CA MET A 347 10.55 -1.78 7.09
C MET A 347 10.80 -2.33 8.50
N GLY A 348 9.93 -3.21 8.96
CA GLY A 348 10.14 -4.00 10.16
C GLY A 348 10.63 -5.38 9.81
N LEU A 349 11.64 -5.89 10.49
CA LEU A 349 12.24 -7.20 10.26
C LEU A 349 12.38 -7.98 11.56
N LEU A 350 12.23 -9.30 11.48
CA LEU A 350 12.74 -10.21 12.50
C LEU A 350 14.06 -10.80 12.03
N ILE A 351 15.07 -10.67 12.88
CA ILE A 351 16.44 -11.13 12.62
C ILE A 351 16.92 -11.96 13.82
N GLU A 352 17.59 -13.07 13.56
CA GLU A 352 18.29 -13.83 14.59
C GLU A 352 19.38 -12.97 15.23
N GLU A 353 19.60 -13.10 16.53
CA GLU A 353 20.55 -12.24 17.25
C GLU A 353 21.96 -12.27 16.67
N GLU A 354 22.42 -13.45 16.25
CA GLU A 354 23.75 -13.67 15.68
C GLU A 354 23.97 -12.94 14.36
N ALA A 355 22.89 -12.66 13.63
CA ALA A 355 22.96 -11.97 12.33
C ALA A 355 22.87 -10.43 12.44
N ILE A 356 22.55 -9.88 13.60
CA ILE A 356 22.32 -8.43 13.78
C ILE A 356 23.51 -7.60 13.33
N GLU A 357 24.73 -8.01 13.68
CA GLU A 357 25.94 -7.26 13.32
C GLU A 357 26.24 -7.29 11.82
N HIS A 358 25.91 -8.40 11.16
CA HIS A 358 26.02 -8.53 9.71
C HIS A 358 25.02 -7.57 9.02
N VAL A 359 23.75 -7.60 9.41
CA VAL A 359 22.72 -6.70 8.88
C VAL A 359 23.07 -5.24 9.13
N ARG A 360 23.64 -4.91 10.29
CA ARG A 360 24.09 -3.54 10.62
C ARG A 360 25.17 -3.05 9.64
N LYS A 361 26.17 -3.86 9.31
CA LYS A 361 27.20 -3.49 8.34
C LYS A 361 26.62 -3.23 6.95
N VAL A 362 25.68 -4.06 6.52
CA VAL A 362 24.97 -3.85 5.26
C VAL A 362 24.17 -2.55 5.29
N ALA A 363 23.45 -2.28 6.38
CA ALA A 363 22.67 -1.05 6.56
C ALA A 363 23.56 0.20 6.56
N GLU A 364 24.71 0.16 7.23
CA GLU A 364 25.70 1.24 7.25
C GLU A 364 26.26 1.52 5.84
N ARG A 365 26.59 0.48 5.08
CA ARG A 365 27.04 0.61 3.68
C ARG A 365 26.00 1.33 2.83
N GLU A 366 24.73 0.97 2.99
CA GLU A 366 23.62 1.56 2.24
C GLU A 366 23.13 2.90 2.82
N ARG A 367 23.73 3.36 3.94
CA ARG A 367 23.32 4.55 4.68
C ARG A 367 21.85 4.51 5.10
N ALA A 368 21.33 3.31 5.34
CA ALA A 368 19.99 3.09 5.85
C ALA A 368 20.02 3.09 7.37
N PRO A 369 19.30 3.99 8.06
CA PRO A 369 19.20 3.94 9.51
C PRO A 369 18.61 2.60 9.96
N MET A 370 19.24 1.97 10.95
CA MET A 370 18.82 0.67 11.49
C MET A 370 18.74 0.74 13.00
N TYR A 371 17.63 0.28 13.54
CA TYR A 371 17.33 0.30 14.99
C TYR A 371 16.90 -1.10 15.44
N VAL A 372 17.56 -1.66 16.45
CA VAL A 372 17.10 -2.86 17.15
C VAL A 372 16.18 -2.39 18.27
N VAL A 373 14.87 -2.47 18.01
CA VAL A 373 13.86 -1.81 18.85
C VAL A 373 13.20 -2.72 19.87
N GLY A 374 13.40 -4.03 19.78
CA GLY A 374 12.76 -4.98 20.70
C GLY A 374 13.13 -6.42 20.37
N GLU A 375 12.36 -7.32 20.95
CA GLU A 375 12.51 -8.76 20.75
C GLU A 375 11.17 -9.48 20.86
N THR A 376 11.09 -10.66 20.28
CA THR A 376 9.98 -11.59 20.43
C THR A 376 10.04 -12.28 21.79
N THR A 377 8.88 -12.44 22.44
CA THR A 377 8.83 -12.87 23.86
C THR A 377 8.33 -14.29 24.06
N GLY A 378 7.51 -14.82 23.17
CA GLY A 378 6.87 -16.14 23.32
C GLY A 378 5.69 -16.17 24.29
N ASP A 379 5.27 -15.02 24.82
CA ASP A 379 4.16 -14.92 25.78
C ASP A 379 2.81 -14.54 25.15
N HIS A 380 2.76 -14.41 23.82
CA HIS A 380 1.59 -14.01 23.04
C HIS A 380 1.01 -12.64 23.46
N ARG A 381 1.87 -11.74 23.96
CA ARG A 381 1.52 -10.35 24.23
C ARG A 381 2.35 -9.43 23.35
N PHE A 382 1.76 -8.33 22.93
CA PHE A 382 2.49 -7.28 22.21
C PHE A 382 2.44 -5.99 23.03
N ALA A 383 3.61 -5.47 23.36
CA ALA A 383 3.73 -4.31 24.25
C ALA A 383 4.78 -3.31 23.75
N PHE A 384 4.48 -2.02 23.99
CA PHE A 384 5.43 -0.92 23.88
C PHE A 384 5.77 -0.44 25.31
N GLN A 385 7.05 -0.35 25.63
CA GLN A 385 7.54 0.06 26.94
C GLN A 385 8.39 1.32 26.85
N GLN A 386 8.11 2.30 27.68
CA GLN A 386 8.92 3.51 27.85
C GLN A 386 10.14 3.24 28.75
N ALA A 387 11.11 4.17 28.73
CA ALA A 387 12.34 4.06 29.52
C ALA A 387 12.11 3.97 31.05
N ASP A 388 11.01 4.52 31.53
CA ASP A 388 10.60 4.44 32.93
C ASP A 388 9.85 3.15 33.31
N GLY A 389 9.70 2.21 32.35
CA GLY A 389 9.00 0.95 32.52
C GLY A 389 7.49 1.01 32.32
N VAL A 390 6.92 2.20 32.07
CA VAL A 390 5.49 2.35 31.78
C VAL A 390 5.19 1.74 30.41
N ARG A 391 4.10 0.99 30.30
CA ARG A 391 3.61 0.42 29.07
C ARG A 391 2.35 1.15 28.59
N PRO A 392 2.47 2.11 27.69
CA PRO A 392 1.32 2.81 27.14
C PRO A 392 0.43 1.91 26.25
N PHE A 393 0.98 0.79 25.77
CA PHE A 393 0.29 -0.23 25.02
C PHE A 393 0.77 -1.62 25.46
N ASP A 394 -0.16 -2.50 25.86
CA ASP A 394 0.13 -3.88 26.27
C ASP A 394 -1.14 -4.74 26.14
N LEU A 395 -1.29 -5.41 24.99
CA LEU A 395 -2.44 -6.26 24.68
C LEU A 395 -2.01 -7.69 24.34
N ALA A 396 -2.89 -8.65 24.63
CA ALA A 396 -2.72 -9.98 24.08
C ALA A 396 -2.91 -9.95 22.54
N VAL A 397 -2.09 -10.68 21.83
CA VAL A 397 -2.13 -10.76 20.35
C VAL A 397 -3.52 -11.18 19.85
N GLU A 398 -4.18 -12.12 20.55
CA GLU A 398 -5.55 -12.53 20.26
C GLU A 398 -6.56 -11.38 20.29
N GLN A 399 -6.35 -10.37 21.14
CA GLN A 399 -7.23 -9.19 21.20
C GLN A 399 -7.06 -8.27 20.00
N MET A 400 -5.91 -8.31 19.34
CA MET A 400 -5.60 -7.50 18.16
C MET A 400 -6.05 -8.19 16.87
N PHE A 401 -5.75 -9.49 16.73
CA PHE A 401 -5.99 -10.29 15.53
C PHE A 401 -7.18 -11.25 15.63
N GLY A 402 -7.94 -11.20 16.74
CA GLY A 402 -9.13 -12.01 16.93
C GLY A 402 -10.24 -11.72 15.92
N SER A 403 -11.25 -12.58 15.88
CA SER A 403 -12.37 -12.45 14.95
C SER A 403 -13.27 -11.26 15.29
N SER A 404 -13.49 -10.37 14.32
CA SER A 404 -14.51 -9.34 14.43
C SER A 404 -15.93 -9.95 14.36
N PRO A 405 -16.97 -9.28 14.93
CA PRO A 405 -18.34 -9.74 14.78
C PRO A 405 -18.73 -9.92 13.31
N LYS A 406 -19.56 -10.94 13.02
CA LYS A 406 -20.06 -11.18 11.67
C LYS A 406 -20.84 -9.96 11.17
N THR A 407 -20.57 -9.56 9.95
CA THR A 407 -21.32 -8.53 9.25
C THR A 407 -22.36 -9.19 8.36
N TYR A 408 -23.62 -8.75 8.49
CA TYR A 408 -24.71 -9.22 7.64
C TYR A 408 -25.11 -8.10 6.68
N MET A 409 -25.10 -8.41 5.39
CA MET A 409 -25.50 -7.51 4.30
C MET A 409 -26.86 -7.98 3.77
N ILE A 410 -27.92 -7.24 4.13
CA ILE A 410 -29.29 -7.59 3.73
C ILE A 410 -29.67 -6.73 2.54
N ASP A 411 -30.04 -7.36 1.43
CA ASP A 411 -30.41 -6.68 0.19
C ASP A 411 -31.55 -7.38 -0.52
N LYS A 412 -32.07 -6.73 -1.55
CA LYS A 412 -33.14 -7.23 -2.40
C LYS A 412 -32.78 -7.08 -3.86
N THR A 413 -33.15 -8.05 -4.68
CA THR A 413 -33.06 -7.96 -6.12
C THR A 413 -33.97 -6.85 -6.64
N VAL A 414 -33.42 -5.96 -7.45
CA VAL A 414 -34.16 -4.91 -8.15
C VAL A 414 -34.10 -5.20 -9.64
N GLU A 415 -35.24 -5.52 -10.22
CA GLU A 415 -35.33 -5.63 -11.68
C GLU A 415 -35.39 -4.24 -12.30
N ARG A 416 -34.47 -3.97 -13.21
CA ARG A 416 -34.45 -2.72 -13.98
C ARG A 416 -34.51 -3.03 -15.47
N HIS A 417 -35.34 -2.30 -16.17
CA HIS A 417 -35.45 -2.40 -17.63
C HIS A 417 -34.85 -1.13 -18.23
N TYR A 418 -33.84 -1.32 -19.06
CA TYR A 418 -33.20 -0.24 -19.80
C TYR A 418 -33.62 -0.30 -21.26
N GLU A 419 -33.93 0.87 -21.84
CA GLU A 419 -34.16 0.96 -23.26
C GLU A 419 -32.87 0.63 -24.03
N MET A 420 -33.03 -0.10 -25.13
CA MET A 420 -31.91 -0.37 -26.02
C MET A 420 -31.41 0.94 -26.65
N PRO A 421 -30.07 1.16 -26.69
CA PRO A 421 -29.52 2.33 -27.36
C PRO A 421 -30.00 2.44 -28.82
N LYS A 422 -30.37 3.64 -29.24
CA LYS A 422 -30.77 3.93 -30.59
C LYS A 422 -29.60 4.53 -31.32
N TYR A 423 -29.23 3.94 -32.49
CA TYR A 423 -28.12 4.35 -33.29
C TYR A 423 -28.62 4.93 -34.61
N GLU A 424 -28.04 6.04 -35.01
CA GLU A 424 -28.24 6.66 -36.32
C GLU A 424 -27.01 6.40 -37.20
N GLN A 425 -27.21 5.71 -38.33
CA GLN A 425 -26.10 5.36 -39.24
C GLN A 425 -25.35 6.60 -39.76
N SER A 426 -26.06 7.72 -39.96
CA SER A 426 -25.47 9.00 -40.37
C SER A 426 -24.50 9.60 -39.32
N LYS A 427 -24.61 9.19 -38.07
CA LYS A 427 -23.77 9.67 -36.94
C LYS A 427 -22.62 8.74 -36.58
N LEU A 428 -22.33 7.74 -37.38
CA LEU A 428 -21.27 6.76 -37.10
C LEU A 428 -19.91 7.44 -36.85
N HIS A 429 -19.60 8.47 -37.65
CA HIS A 429 -18.35 9.22 -37.49
C HIS A 429 -18.31 9.98 -36.16
N GLU A 430 -19.41 10.60 -35.74
CA GLU A 430 -19.54 11.28 -34.46
C GLU A 430 -19.37 10.29 -33.28
N TYR A 431 -20.03 9.14 -33.34
CA TYR A 431 -19.89 8.10 -32.31
C TYR A 431 -18.46 7.60 -32.21
N LEU A 432 -17.78 7.36 -33.32
CA LEU A 432 -16.38 6.95 -33.35
C LEU A 432 -15.48 8.03 -32.72
N THR A 433 -15.69 9.29 -33.09
CA THR A 433 -14.93 10.42 -32.53
C THR A 433 -15.14 10.52 -31.01
N ASN A 434 -16.37 10.41 -30.55
CA ASN A 434 -16.69 10.45 -29.13
C ASN A 434 -16.00 9.30 -28.35
N VAL A 435 -16.02 8.09 -28.88
CA VAL A 435 -15.32 6.96 -28.25
C VAL A 435 -13.80 7.17 -28.19
N LEU A 436 -13.21 7.72 -29.26
CA LEU A 436 -11.78 8.03 -29.30
C LEU A 436 -11.38 9.17 -28.36
N GLN A 437 -12.32 10.02 -27.93
CA GLN A 437 -12.07 11.08 -26.96
C GLN A 437 -12.12 10.59 -25.51
N LEU A 438 -12.57 9.37 -25.25
CA LEU A 438 -12.52 8.81 -23.89
C LEU A 438 -11.08 8.54 -23.48
N GLU A 439 -10.71 8.98 -22.29
CA GLU A 439 -9.36 8.75 -21.71
C GLU A 439 -9.00 7.26 -21.63
N ALA A 440 -9.98 6.41 -21.35
CA ALA A 440 -9.79 4.96 -21.30
C ALA A 440 -9.49 4.33 -22.66
N VAL A 441 -9.85 5.02 -23.76
CA VAL A 441 -9.69 4.50 -25.13
C VAL A 441 -8.47 5.09 -25.83
N ALA A 442 -8.41 6.42 -25.97
CA ALA A 442 -7.34 7.05 -26.75
C ALA A 442 -6.88 8.40 -26.22
N CYS A 443 -7.73 9.41 -26.21
CA CYS A 443 -7.31 10.80 -26.04
C CYS A 443 -7.01 11.15 -24.59
N LYS A 444 -5.72 11.33 -24.28
CA LYS A 444 -5.20 11.80 -23.00
C LYS A 444 -4.21 12.97 -23.15
N ASP A 445 -4.17 13.62 -24.29
CA ASP A 445 -3.18 14.67 -24.59
C ASP A 445 -3.25 15.82 -23.59
N TRP A 446 -4.44 16.19 -23.15
CA TRP A 446 -4.67 17.20 -22.13
C TRP A 446 -3.98 16.86 -20.80
N LEU A 447 -3.84 15.56 -20.46
CA LEU A 447 -3.15 15.09 -19.26
C LEU A 447 -1.66 14.89 -19.55
N THR A 448 -1.30 14.15 -20.61
CA THR A 448 0.09 13.80 -20.90
C THR A 448 0.95 15.03 -21.21
N ASN A 449 0.38 16.07 -21.82
CA ASN A 449 1.08 17.32 -22.08
C ASN A 449 1.24 18.21 -20.83
N LYS A 450 0.49 17.96 -19.75
CA LYS A 450 0.56 18.70 -18.48
C LYS A 450 1.35 17.97 -17.40
N VAL A 451 1.66 16.68 -17.60
CA VAL A 451 2.50 15.89 -16.69
C VAL A 451 3.96 16.27 -16.97
N CYS A 452 4.58 16.89 -15.99
CA CYS A 452 5.95 17.39 -16.15
C CYS A 452 6.98 16.30 -15.84
N LEU A 453 7.39 15.56 -16.85
CA LEU A 453 8.45 14.56 -16.74
C LEU A 453 9.83 15.18 -16.47
N LEU A 454 10.03 16.48 -16.81
CA LEU A 454 11.31 17.17 -16.63
C LEU A 454 11.65 17.41 -15.15
N TYR A 455 10.64 17.55 -14.29
CA TYR A 455 10.87 17.74 -12.84
C TYR A 455 10.96 16.42 -12.06
N THR A 456 10.56 15.34 -12.67
CA THR A 456 10.49 14.02 -12.03
C THR A 456 11.56 13.06 -12.51
N SER A 457 12.17 13.33 -13.67
CA SER A 457 13.29 12.56 -14.20
C SER A 457 14.50 13.47 -14.32
N PRO A 458 15.64 13.15 -13.66
CA PRO A 458 16.88 13.83 -13.94
C PRO A 458 17.17 13.68 -15.45
N SER A 459 17.12 14.80 -16.15
CA SER A 459 17.50 14.80 -17.56
C SER A 459 19.03 14.72 -17.64
N PRO A 460 19.60 13.93 -18.56
CA PRO A 460 21.04 14.00 -18.82
C PRO A 460 21.51 15.38 -19.29
N ARG A 461 20.59 16.33 -19.45
CA ARG A 461 20.86 17.73 -19.85
C ARG A 461 20.82 18.71 -18.67
N ASP A 462 20.40 18.26 -17.50
CA ASP A 462 20.42 19.00 -16.24
C ASP A 462 21.65 18.56 -15.42
#